data_755a513688949d8739a5be883de50af3
#
_entry.id   755a513688949d8739a5be883de50af3
#
_cell.length_a   1.000
_cell.length_b   1.000
_cell.length_c   1.000
_cell.angle_alpha   90.00
_cell.angle_beta   90.00
_cell.angle_gamma   90.00
#
_symmetry.space_group_name_H-M   'P 1'
#
loop_
_entity.id
_entity.type
_entity.pdbx_description
1 polymer ?
#
loop_
_entity_poly.entity_id
_entity_poly.type
_entity_poly.pdbx_seq_one_letter_code
_entity_poly.pdbx_strand_id
1 'polypeptide(L)'
;TGNQLLMGINKGMKWECRQRVTYTKGNYDFSTIYDLKDIDAYEPLTIDYYLLKGKEANYSAAARKYRHLRIQEGALRPLREKTQERTCLKYIVDAPEIRIRMGWKPVPTPVLEQTLENEPAMITAVTFDRVKDIVDSLYAAGVKRAQLCLVGWNVKGHDGRFPEVFPVEPQLGGEEKLRECIT
;
A
#
# COMPACT_ATOMS: atom_id res chain seq x y z
N THR A 1 13.86 8.28 35.13
CA THR A 1 14.06 8.15 33.68
C THR A 1 12.71 7.96 33.02
N GLY A 2 12.11 9.04 32.51
CA GLY A 2 10.82 9.00 31.82
C GLY A 2 10.96 8.48 30.40
N ASN A 3 9.94 7.80 29.89
CA ASN A 3 9.88 7.37 28.49
C ASN A 3 9.97 8.59 27.56
N GLN A 4 10.79 8.48 26.53
CA GLN A 4 10.96 9.51 25.51
C GLN A 4 10.84 8.91 24.11
N LEU A 5 10.18 9.59 23.21
CA LEU A 5 10.07 9.23 21.80
C LEU A 5 10.37 10.46 20.94
N LEU A 6 11.32 10.34 20.04
CA LEU A 6 11.65 11.37 19.07
C LEU A 6 10.92 11.06 17.74
N MET A 7 10.16 12.02 17.27
CA MET A 7 9.51 11.97 15.97
C MET A 7 10.14 13.01 15.06
N GLY A 8 10.73 12.55 13.95
CA GLY A 8 11.24 13.41 12.90
C GLY A 8 10.28 13.45 11.70
N ILE A 9 10.03 14.63 11.18
CA ILE A 9 9.28 14.83 9.94
C ILE A 9 10.21 15.47 8.93
N ASN A 10 10.44 14.76 7.81
CA ASN A 10 11.22 15.26 6.68
C ASN A 10 10.30 16.07 5.77
N LYS A 11 10.71 17.30 5.43
CA LYS A 11 10.00 18.20 4.53
C LYS A 11 10.93 18.58 3.37
N GLY A 12 10.46 18.36 2.16
CA GLY A 12 11.00 19.04 0.98
C GLY A 12 12.16 18.39 0.25
N MET A 13 12.46 17.10 0.40
CA MET A 13 13.53 16.46 -0.39
C MET A 13 13.06 15.29 -1.23
N LYS A 14 13.48 15.28 -2.49
CA LYS A 14 13.52 14.07 -3.33
C LYS A 14 14.92 13.46 -3.17
N TRP A 15 15.05 12.45 -2.35
CA TRP A 15 16.26 11.65 -2.23
C TRP A 15 16.08 10.35 -3.00
N GLU A 16 17.04 9.98 -3.82
CA GLU A 16 17.23 8.59 -4.16
C GLU A 16 17.97 7.91 -3.01
N CYS A 17 17.22 7.19 -2.22
CA CYS A 17 17.75 6.40 -1.13
C CYS A 17 17.82 4.95 -1.57
N ARG A 18 19.01 4.36 -1.59
CA ARG A 18 19.18 2.91 -1.76
C ARG A 18 19.31 2.27 -0.39
N GLN A 19 18.39 1.38 -0.05
CA GLN A 19 18.57 0.52 1.10
C GLN A 19 19.35 -0.72 0.67
N ARG A 20 20.48 -0.97 1.33
CA ARG A 20 21.20 -2.22 1.23
C ARG A 20 20.84 -3.08 2.44
N VAL A 21 20.31 -4.25 2.18
CA VAL A 21 20.12 -5.29 3.21
C VAL A 21 21.23 -6.31 3.02
N THR A 22 22.11 -6.47 4.01
CA THR A 22 23.16 -7.48 4.00
C THR A 22 22.80 -8.53 5.03
N TYR A 23 22.69 -9.79 4.58
CA TYR A 23 22.49 -10.92 5.47
C TYR A 23 23.84 -11.63 5.70
N THR A 24 24.26 -11.68 6.95
CA THR A 24 25.48 -12.39 7.34
C THR A 24 25.22 -13.23 8.59
N LYS A 25 25.30 -14.56 8.46
CA LYS A 25 25.19 -15.51 9.57
C LYS A 25 23.98 -15.30 10.50
N GLY A 26 22.80 -15.10 9.93
CA GLY A 26 21.56 -14.92 10.71
C GLY A 26 21.27 -13.49 11.16
N ASN A 27 22.15 -12.55 10.87
CA ASN A 27 21.92 -11.14 11.16
C ASN A 27 21.62 -10.35 9.88
N TYR A 28 20.62 -9.48 9.96
CA TYR A 28 20.30 -8.51 8.93
C TYR A 28 20.94 -7.18 9.32
N ASP A 29 21.76 -6.65 8.44
CA ASP A 29 22.29 -5.29 8.54
C ASP A 29 21.55 -4.42 7.51
N PHE A 30 20.92 -3.36 8.00
CA PHE A 30 20.21 -2.37 7.18
C PHE A 30 21.06 -1.12 7.10
N SER A 31 21.76 -0.96 6.00
CA SER A 31 22.48 0.29 5.72
C SER A 31 21.74 1.10 4.66
N THR A 32 21.58 2.38 4.94
CA THR A 32 21.08 3.35 3.97
C THR A 32 22.28 3.98 3.28
N ILE A 33 22.43 3.74 1.98
CA ILE A 33 23.46 4.35 1.18
C ILE A 33 22.85 5.56 0.47
N TYR A 34 23.35 6.74 0.79
CA TYR A 34 23.07 7.95 0.04
C TYR A 34 24.14 8.09 -1.04
N ASP A 35 23.76 7.96 -2.29
CA ASP A 35 24.65 8.31 -3.39
C ASP A 35 24.48 9.81 -3.68
N LEU A 36 25.39 10.60 -3.12
CA LEU A 36 25.37 12.06 -3.24
C LEU A 36 26.24 12.58 -4.40
N LYS A 37 26.72 11.70 -5.26
CA LYS A 37 27.78 12.06 -6.20
C LYS A 37 27.41 13.11 -7.23
N ASP A 38 26.13 13.31 -7.55
CA ASP A 38 25.72 14.22 -8.60
C ASP A 38 24.37 14.92 -8.31
N ILE A 39 23.98 14.99 -7.04
CA ILE A 39 22.75 15.68 -6.67
C ILE A 39 23.12 16.98 -5.97
N ASP A 40 23.07 18.07 -6.72
CA ASP A 40 22.95 19.39 -6.12
C ASP A 40 21.68 19.43 -5.30
N ALA A 41 21.78 19.80 -4.03
CA ALA A 41 20.64 19.94 -3.16
C ALA A 41 19.74 21.05 -3.73
N TYR A 42 18.69 20.65 -4.46
CA TYR A 42 17.75 21.57 -5.10
C TYR A 42 16.97 22.39 -4.08
N GLU A 43 16.75 21.81 -2.91
CA GLU A 43 16.09 22.47 -1.78
C GLU A 43 16.79 22.09 -0.47
N PRO A 44 16.85 23.00 0.52
CA PRO A 44 17.39 22.66 1.82
C PRO A 44 16.57 21.58 2.52
N LEU A 45 17.25 20.60 3.08
CA LEU A 45 16.60 19.58 3.92
C LEU A 45 16.14 20.23 5.22
N THR A 46 14.85 20.22 5.48
CA THR A 46 14.27 20.66 6.74
C THR A 46 13.68 19.46 7.48
N ILE A 47 14.12 19.24 8.71
CA ILE A 47 13.60 18.20 9.59
C ILE A 47 13.12 18.84 10.89
N ASP A 48 11.83 18.72 11.18
CA ASP A 48 11.26 19.16 12.45
C ASP A 48 11.24 17.98 13.45
N TYR A 49 11.82 18.17 14.61
CA TYR A 49 11.85 17.18 15.67
C TYR A 49 10.87 17.53 16.79
N TYR A 50 10.06 16.57 17.20
CA TYR A 50 9.10 16.70 18.28
C TYR A 50 9.39 15.70 19.38
N LEU A 51 9.76 16.18 20.57
CA LEU A 51 10.03 15.34 21.72
C LEU A 51 8.73 15.03 22.47
N LEU A 52 8.36 13.74 22.49
CA LEU A 52 7.23 13.24 23.26
C LEU A 52 7.75 12.65 24.59
N LYS A 53 7.10 13.01 25.71
CA LYS A 53 7.55 12.65 27.05
C LYS A 53 6.47 11.94 27.88
N GLY A 54 6.90 11.14 28.84
CA GLY A 54 6.00 10.50 29.79
C GLY A 54 4.98 9.59 29.11
N LYS A 55 3.71 9.76 29.42
CA LYS A 55 2.59 8.98 28.86
C LYS A 55 2.40 9.22 27.35
N GLU A 56 2.87 10.34 26.82
CA GLU A 56 2.82 10.66 25.39
C GLU A 56 4.01 10.10 24.60
N ALA A 57 4.98 9.45 25.24
CA ALA A 57 6.11 8.81 24.56
C ALA A 57 5.72 7.42 23.99
N ASN A 58 4.77 7.42 23.03
CA ASN A 58 4.29 6.21 22.38
C ASN A 58 3.89 6.51 20.92
N TYR A 59 3.79 5.46 20.10
CA TYR A 59 3.48 5.58 18.69
C TYR A 59 2.10 6.20 18.40
N SER A 60 1.11 5.94 19.25
CA SER A 60 -0.23 6.53 19.08
C SER A 60 -0.21 8.03 19.29
N ALA A 61 0.57 8.53 20.25
CA ALA A 61 0.73 9.96 20.46
C ALA A 61 1.52 10.61 19.32
N ALA A 62 2.54 9.93 18.79
CA ALA A 62 3.26 10.38 17.58
C ALA A 62 2.29 10.51 16.39
N ALA A 63 1.44 9.52 16.16
CA ALA A 63 0.43 9.55 15.10
C ALA A 63 -0.58 10.69 15.29
N ARG A 64 -1.07 10.91 16.51
CA ARG A 64 -1.95 12.06 16.83
C ARG A 64 -1.26 13.39 16.58
N LYS A 65 0.01 13.53 17.00
CA LYS A 65 0.80 14.74 16.77
C LYS A 65 0.99 15.00 15.28
N TYR A 66 1.39 13.99 14.52
CA TYR A 66 1.52 14.11 13.06
C TYR A 66 0.22 14.51 12.40
N ARG A 67 -0.89 13.84 12.74
CA ARG A 67 -2.22 14.19 12.22
C ARG A 67 -2.60 15.65 12.52
N HIS A 68 -2.34 16.10 13.73
CA HIS A 68 -2.63 17.48 14.14
C HIS A 68 -1.87 18.49 13.29
N LEU A 69 -0.57 18.25 13.10
CA LEU A 69 0.28 19.10 12.26
C LEU A 69 -0.23 19.15 10.82
N ARG A 70 -0.59 17.99 10.24
CA ARG A 70 -1.10 17.92 8.86
C ARG A 70 -2.45 18.65 8.70
N ILE A 71 -3.29 18.67 9.74
CA ILE A 71 -4.53 19.46 9.76
C ILE A 71 -4.21 20.95 9.82
N GLN A 72 -3.28 21.37 10.70
CA GLN A 72 -2.86 22.77 10.82
C GLN A 72 -2.25 23.32 9.52
N GLU A 73 -1.50 22.51 8.81
CA GLU A 73 -0.92 22.86 7.50
C GLU A 73 -1.97 22.84 6.35
N GLY A 74 -3.22 22.47 6.62
CA GLY A 74 -4.25 22.32 5.60
C GLY A 74 -4.04 21.12 4.66
N ALA A 75 -3.01 20.30 4.90
CA ALA A 75 -2.67 19.14 4.05
C ALA A 75 -3.55 17.93 4.33
N LEU A 76 -4.25 17.90 5.46
CA LEU A 76 -5.18 16.84 5.82
C LEU A 76 -6.51 17.44 6.30
N ARG A 77 -7.59 16.93 5.72
CA ARG A 77 -8.96 17.26 6.16
C ARG A 77 -9.66 15.98 6.65
N PRO A 78 -10.35 16.02 7.80
CA PRO A 78 -11.13 14.89 8.29
C PRO A 78 -12.17 14.40 7.27
N LEU A 79 -12.41 13.09 7.22
CA LEU A 79 -13.38 12.49 6.30
C LEU A 79 -14.78 13.10 6.49
N ARG A 80 -15.21 13.36 7.74
CA ARG A 80 -16.49 13.99 8.05
C ARG A 80 -16.70 15.35 7.36
N GLU A 81 -15.62 16.14 7.18
CA GLU A 81 -15.68 17.42 6.47
C GLU A 81 -15.74 17.18 4.96
N LYS A 82 -14.91 16.26 4.45
CA LYS A 82 -14.92 15.91 3.02
C LYS A 82 -16.28 15.38 2.56
N THR A 83 -16.99 14.62 3.41
CA THR A 83 -18.32 14.07 3.09
C THR A 83 -19.42 15.12 3.02
N GLN A 84 -19.23 16.28 3.65
CA GLN A 84 -20.17 17.42 3.51
C GLN A 84 -20.08 18.05 2.12
N GLU A 85 -18.89 18.11 1.56
CA GLU A 85 -18.65 18.68 0.23
C GLU A 85 -18.86 17.67 -0.90
N ARG A 86 -18.51 16.40 -0.66
CA ARG A 86 -18.59 15.34 -1.64
C ARG A 86 -19.47 14.21 -1.13
N THR A 87 -20.72 14.22 -1.54
CA THR A 87 -21.73 13.22 -1.09
C THR A 87 -21.37 11.80 -1.44
N CYS A 88 -20.64 11.56 -2.56
CA CYS A 88 -20.15 10.24 -2.94
C CYS A 88 -19.22 9.61 -1.88
N LEU A 89 -18.52 10.42 -1.09
CA LEU A 89 -17.66 9.92 0.00
C LEU A 89 -18.47 9.37 1.19
N LYS A 90 -19.76 9.66 1.29
CA LYS A 90 -20.62 9.07 2.33
C LYS A 90 -20.70 7.56 2.23
N TYR A 91 -20.57 7.02 1.02
CA TYR A 91 -20.54 5.58 0.81
C TYR A 91 -19.38 4.92 1.57
N ILE A 92 -18.21 5.55 1.60
CA ILE A 92 -16.99 5.00 2.21
C ILE A 92 -17.08 4.98 3.74
N VAL A 93 -17.88 5.86 4.35
CA VAL A 93 -18.00 5.96 5.82
C VAL A 93 -18.56 4.66 6.41
N ASP A 94 -19.52 4.07 5.72
CA ASP A 94 -20.27 2.89 6.21
C ASP A 94 -19.90 1.59 5.47
N ALA A 95 -18.99 1.66 4.49
CA ALA A 95 -18.57 0.53 3.69
C ALA A 95 -17.20 0.03 4.14
N PRO A 96 -17.06 -1.22 4.60
CA PRO A 96 -15.75 -1.80 4.83
C PRO A 96 -14.97 -1.92 3.53
N GLU A 97 -13.66 -1.66 3.59
CA GLU A 97 -12.74 -1.99 2.51
C GLU A 97 -12.30 -3.45 2.65
N ILE A 98 -12.55 -4.23 1.60
CA ILE A 98 -12.22 -5.65 1.54
C ILE A 98 -11.22 -5.86 0.41
N ARG A 99 -10.03 -6.34 0.75
CA ARG A 99 -9.00 -6.67 -0.22
C ARG A 99 -9.05 -8.15 -0.56
N ILE A 100 -9.29 -8.47 -1.83
CA ILE A 100 -9.31 -9.84 -2.35
C ILE A 100 -8.03 -10.05 -3.14
N ARG A 101 -7.16 -10.92 -2.64
CA ARG A 101 -5.93 -11.31 -3.34
C ARG A 101 -6.23 -12.40 -4.34
N MET A 102 -6.14 -12.07 -5.62
CA MET A 102 -6.56 -12.95 -6.71
C MET A 102 -5.45 -13.88 -7.19
N GLY A 103 -4.24 -13.33 -7.39
CA GLY A 103 -3.09 -14.11 -7.81
C GLY A 103 -1.78 -13.36 -7.62
N TRP A 104 -0.67 -14.10 -7.60
CA TRP A 104 0.69 -13.56 -7.44
C TRP A 104 1.74 -14.53 -7.98
N LYS A 105 2.91 -14.03 -8.31
CA LYS A 105 4.07 -14.89 -8.58
C LYS A 105 4.63 -15.49 -7.30
N PRO A 106 5.28 -16.66 -7.34
CA PRO A 106 5.92 -17.27 -6.17
C PRO A 106 6.91 -16.32 -5.49
N VAL A 107 6.89 -16.31 -4.15
CA VAL A 107 7.86 -15.58 -3.32
C VAL A 107 8.41 -16.55 -2.28
N PRO A 108 9.75 -16.75 -2.19
CA PRO A 108 10.77 -16.18 -3.06
C PRO A 108 10.65 -16.66 -4.51
N THR A 109 11.15 -15.85 -5.45
CA THR A 109 11.10 -16.23 -6.85
C THR A 109 12.08 -17.37 -7.13
N PRO A 110 11.67 -18.43 -7.86
CA PRO A 110 12.57 -19.50 -8.28
C PRO A 110 13.52 -19.07 -9.41
N VAL A 111 13.28 -17.94 -10.05
CA VAL A 111 14.06 -17.40 -11.17
C VAL A 111 14.52 -16.00 -10.85
N LEU A 112 15.83 -15.78 -10.77
CA LEU A 112 16.42 -14.48 -10.43
C LEU A 112 16.31 -13.47 -11.58
N GLU A 113 16.68 -13.90 -12.80
CA GLU A 113 16.58 -13.09 -14.01
C GLU A 113 15.40 -13.59 -14.85
N GLN A 114 14.26 -12.93 -14.72
CA GLN A 114 13.03 -13.34 -15.38
C GLN A 114 12.95 -12.78 -16.81
N THR A 115 12.61 -13.64 -17.75
CA THR A 115 12.24 -13.30 -19.12
C THR A 115 10.81 -13.76 -19.39
N LEU A 116 10.26 -13.42 -20.56
CA LEU A 116 8.91 -13.88 -20.94
C LEU A 116 8.82 -15.40 -21.07
N GLU A 117 9.96 -16.06 -21.39
CA GLU A 117 10.02 -17.52 -21.60
C GLU A 117 10.18 -18.31 -20.29
N ASN A 118 10.83 -17.72 -19.28
CA ASN A 118 11.19 -18.41 -18.04
C ASN A 118 10.47 -17.88 -16.79
N GLU A 119 9.59 -16.89 -16.94
CA GLU A 119 8.88 -16.35 -15.79
C GLU A 119 8.04 -17.41 -15.07
N PRO A 120 8.00 -17.42 -13.74
CA PRO A 120 7.25 -18.39 -12.97
C PRO A 120 5.74 -18.32 -13.29
N ALA A 121 5.07 -19.46 -13.22
CA ALA A 121 3.62 -19.51 -13.27
C ALA A 121 3.01 -18.73 -12.10
N MET A 122 1.91 -18.03 -12.35
CA MET A 122 1.15 -17.36 -11.30
C MET A 122 0.46 -18.39 -10.40
N ILE A 123 0.42 -18.10 -9.11
CA ILE A 123 -0.41 -18.80 -8.14
C ILE A 123 -1.79 -18.13 -8.14
N THR A 124 -2.81 -18.85 -8.56
CA THR A 124 -4.21 -18.39 -8.55
C THR A 124 -4.86 -18.73 -7.22
N ALA A 125 -5.37 -17.73 -6.51
CA ALA A 125 -6.12 -17.91 -5.28
C ALA A 125 -7.64 -17.70 -5.46
N VAL A 126 -8.03 -16.64 -6.19
CA VAL A 126 -9.43 -16.27 -6.37
C VAL A 126 -9.64 -15.82 -7.81
N THR A 127 -10.58 -16.46 -8.51
CA THR A 127 -11.03 -16.07 -9.87
C THR A 127 -12.12 -14.99 -9.79
N PHE A 128 -12.47 -14.35 -10.91
CA PHE A 128 -13.58 -13.39 -10.95
C PHE A 128 -14.93 -14.02 -10.58
N ASP A 129 -15.20 -15.25 -11.00
CA ASP A 129 -16.42 -15.96 -10.59
C ASP A 129 -16.44 -16.16 -9.08
N ARG A 130 -15.29 -16.50 -8.48
CA ARG A 130 -15.20 -16.65 -7.02
C ARG A 130 -15.36 -15.31 -6.27
N VAL A 131 -14.97 -14.19 -6.86
CA VAL A 131 -15.26 -12.85 -6.29
C VAL A 131 -16.76 -12.63 -6.19
N LYS A 132 -17.54 -13.01 -7.21
CA LYS A 132 -19.02 -12.92 -7.18
C LYS A 132 -19.61 -13.74 -6.03
N ASP A 133 -19.17 -15.00 -5.85
CA ASP A 133 -19.61 -15.84 -4.73
C ASP A 133 -19.28 -15.22 -3.37
N ILE A 134 -18.11 -14.58 -3.23
CA ILE A 134 -17.72 -13.88 -2.00
C ILE A 134 -18.65 -12.69 -1.74
N VAL A 135 -18.95 -11.90 -2.76
CA VAL A 135 -19.88 -10.77 -2.66
C VAL A 135 -21.26 -11.23 -2.22
N ASP A 136 -21.79 -12.28 -2.85
CA ASP A 136 -23.09 -12.84 -2.52
C ASP A 136 -23.14 -13.35 -1.07
N SER A 137 -22.07 -14.01 -0.63
CA SER A 137 -21.93 -14.49 0.74
C SER A 137 -21.88 -13.34 1.75
N LEU A 138 -21.15 -12.27 1.46
CA LEU A 138 -21.09 -11.07 2.28
C LEU A 138 -22.45 -10.38 2.35
N TYR A 139 -23.13 -10.28 1.21
CA TYR A 139 -24.47 -9.69 1.16
C TYR A 139 -25.48 -10.49 1.98
N ALA A 140 -25.46 -11.81 1.88
CA ALA A 140 -26.28 -12.73 2.67
C ALA A 140 -25.97 -12.60 4.18
N ALA A 141 -24.72 -12.37 4.55
CA ALA A 141 -24.30 -12.13 5.93
C ALA A 141 -24.64 -10.73 6.46
N GLY A 142 -25.29 -9.87 5.66
CA GLY A 142 -25.74 -8.54 6.07
C GLY A 142 -24.82 -7.39 5.68
N VAL A 143 -23.71 -7.63 5.00
CA VAL A 143 -22.81 -6.57 4.47
C VAL A 143 -23.44 -6.01 3.19
N LYS A 144 -24.22 -4.95 3.31
CA LYS A 144 -24.97 -4.36 2.18
C LYS A 144 -24.15 -3.37 1.35
N ARG A 145 -23.00 -2.94 1.85
CA ARG A 145 -22.08 -2.03 1.18
C ARG A 145 -20.67 -2.45 1.49
N ALA A 146 -19.81 -2.52 0.48
CA ALA A 146 -18.38 -2.77 0.64
C ALA A 146 -17.62 -2.12 -0.49
N GLN A 147 -16.40 -1.69 -0.22
CA GLN A 147 -15.44 -1.32 -1.24
C GLN A 147 -14.52 -2.52 -1.47
N LEU A 148 -14.52 -3.06 -2.68
CA LEU A 148 -13.66 -4.19 -3.03
C LEU A 148 -12.38 -3.69 -3.73
N CYS A 149 -11.24 -4.15 -3.24
CA CYS A 149 -9.95 -3.95 -3.87
C CYS A 149 -9.46 -5.31 -4.39
N LEU A 150 -9.55 -5.50 -5.70
CA LEU A 150 -9.07 -6.73 -6.36
C LEU A 150 -7.56 -6.61 -6.59
N VAL A 151 -6.77 -7.38 -5.83
CA VAL A 151 -5.31 -7.32 -5.89
C VAL A 151 -4.75 -8.44 -6.75
N GLY A 152 -3.99 -8.10 -7.80
CA GLY A 152 -3.39 -9.08 -8.70
C GLY A 152 -4.36 -9.60 -9.76
N TRP A 153 -5.29 -8.77 -10.22
CA TRP A 153 -6.16 -9.05 -11.36
C TRP A 153 -5.45 -8.89 -12.73
N ASN A 154 -4.35 -8.18 -12.73
CA ASN A 154 -3.53 -7.85 -13.89
C ASN A 154 -2.68 -9.05 -14.36
N VAL A 155 -2.06 -8.89 -15.54
CA VAL A 155 -1.20 -9.92 -16.14
C VAL A 155 -0.15 -10.46 -15.16
N LYS A 156 -0.15 -11.77 -14.96
CA LYS A 156 0.70 -12.51 -14.02
C LYS A 156 0.51 -12.15 -12.53
N GLY A 157 -0.61 -11.48 -12.19
CA GLY A 157 -1.01 -11.24 -10.81
C GLY A 157 -0.29 -10.08 -10.13
N HIS A 158 -0.36 -10.06 -8.80
CA HIS A 158 0.33 -9.06 -7.97
C HIS A 158 1.85 -9.17 -8.16
N ASP A 159 2.52 -8.04 -8.37
CA ASP A 159 3.93 -7.94 -8.75
C ASP A 159 4.28 -8.70 -10.06
N GLY A 160 3.28 -8.90 -10.93
CA GLY A 160 3.40 -9.68 -12.16
C GLY A 160 4.44 -9.13 -13.14
N ARG A 161 3.98 -8.39 -14.15
CA ARG A 161 4.82 -7.79 -15.19
C ARG A 161 4.88 -6.26 -15.10
N PHE A 162 4.75 -5.68 -13.92
CA PHE A 162 4.79 -4.23 -13.78
C PHE A 162 5.98 -3.63 -14.55
N PRO A 163 5.79 -2.53 -15.35
CA PRO A 163 4.61 -1.67 -15.41
C PRO A 163 3.48 -2.15 -16.36
N GLU A 164 3.61 -3.31 -17.00
CA GLU A 164 2.59 -3.88 -17.84
C GLU A 164 1.41 -4.38 -16.99
N VAL A 165 0.24 -3.78 -17.18
CA VAL A 165 -0.97 -4.11 -16.41
C VAL A 165 -1.90 -5.01 -17.20
N PHE A 166 -2.03 -4.78 -18.49
CA PHE A 166 -2.88 -5.57 -19.39
C PHE A 166 -2.09 -6.60 -20.18
N PRO A 167 -2.73 -7.65 -20.65
CA PRO A 167 -4.15 -7.97 -20.53
C PRO A 167 -4.58 -8.36 -19.11
N VAL A 168 -5.88 -8.36 -18.85
CA VAL A 168 -6.44 -8.99 -17.65
C VAL A 168 -6.01 -10.45 -17.61
N GLU A 169 -5.57 -10.95 -16.46
CA GLU A 169 -5.00 -12.30 -16.33
C GLU A 169 -5.99 -13.39 -16.79
N PRO A 170 -5.66 -14.17 -17.84
CA PRO A 170 -6.56 -15.20 -18.36
C PRO A 170 -6.89 -16.30 -17.36
N GLN A 171 -5.95 -16.66 -16.46
CA GLN A 171 -6.17 -17.70 -15.44
C GLN A 171 -7.23 -17.30 -14.41
N LEU A 172 -7.54 -16.01 -14.28
CA LEU A 172 -8.60 -15.49 -13.42
C LEU A 172 -9.96 -15.42 -14.11
N GLY A 173 -10.01 -15.68 -15.42
CA GLY A 173 -11.19 -15.58 -16.25
C GLY A 173 -11.12 -14.51 -17.35
N GLY A 174 -10.02 -13.74 -17.39
CA GLY A 174 -9.78 -12.72 -18.41
C GLY A 174 -10.71 -11.51 -18.34
N GLU A 175 -10.70 -10.72 -19.39
CA GLU A 175 -11.45 -9.45 -19.45
C GLU A 175 -12.97 -9.66 -19.41
N GLU A 176 -13.48 -10.70 -20.06
CA GLU A 176 -14.91 -11.01 -20.07
C GLU A 176 -15.44 -11.22 -18.65
N LYS A 177 -14.76 -12.08 -17.87
CA LYS A 177 -15.16 -12.36 -16.48
C LYS A 177 -14.93 -11.17 -15.54
N LEU A 178 -13.93 -10.34 -15.79
CA LEU A 178 -13.79 -9.09 -15.06
C LEU A 178 -15.00 -8.18 -15.33
N ARG A 179 -15.42 -8.03 -16.59
CA ARG A 179 -16.61 -7.22 -16.93
C ARG A 179 -17.87 -7.73 -16.27
N GLU A 180 -18.10 -9.05 -16.30
CA GLU A 180 -19.23 -9.66 -15.58
C GLU A 180 -19.18 -9.44 -14.06
N CYS A 181 -17.98 -9.36 -13.49
CA CYS A 181 -17.78 -9.18 -12.05
C CYS A 181 -18.08 -7.75 -11.59
N ILE A 182 -17.91 -6.73 -12.46
CA ILE A 182 -18.11 -5.33 -12.11
C ILE A 182 -19.45 -4.74 -12.57
N THR A 183 -20.27 -5.50 -13.29
CA THR A 183 -21.64 -5.16 -13.67
C THR A 183 -22.65 -5.73 -12.69
#